data_a121694c14b1b0b160d64693b1e2b391
#
_entry.id   a121694c14b1b0b160d64693b1e2b391
#
_cell.length_a   1.000
_cell.length_b   1.000
_cell.length_c   1.000
_cell.angle_alpha   90.00
_cell.angle_beta   90.00
_cell.angle_gamma   90.00
#
_symmetry.space_group_name_H-M   'P 1'
#
loop_
_entity.id
_entity.type
_entity.pdbx_description
1 polymer ?
#
loop_
_entity_poly.entity_id
_entity_poly.type
_entity_poly.pdbx_seq_one_letter_code
_entity_poly.pdbx_strand_id
1 'polypeptide(L)'
;EINNGKVACKTFDERKPEGICGSGMVSLLHEMFHAGIVDQSGTLLPGALVGEIDGQRVFSIACGCGDGLVINQAEIQNFMKSKAAMFTLLLVLTRSVGISFGDIKQVYVSGALGTGINPAKAVGIGMLPAWPPEIIKPLGNSSLLGARMLLADDDLIKTIDAVVDKITYKHMHDDPEFMKEFLGSVFIPHTNPEILKAE
;
A
#
# COMPACT_ATOMS: atom_id res chain seq x y z
N GLU A 1 8.39 -10.71 -8.68
CA GLU A 1 8.85 -11.93 -7.99
C GLU A 1 10.36 -11.95 -7.91
N ILE A 2 10.91 -12.42 -6.80
CA ILE A 2 12.34 -12.60 -6.59
C ILE A 2 12.61 -14.09 -6.39
N ASN A 3 13.26 -14.72 -7.38
CA ASN A 3 13.56 -16.14 -7.35
C ASN A 3 15.05 -16.38 -7.65
N ASN A 4 15.76 -17.10 -6.76
CA ASN A 4 17.16 -17.47 -6.93
C ASN A 4 18.08 -16.29 -7.31
N GLY A 5 17.91 -15.13 -6.67
CA GLY A 5 18.69 -13.93 -6.96
C GLY A 5 18.37 -13.25 -8.30
N LYS A 6 17.25 -13.59 -8.93
CA LYS A 6 16.75 -12.92 -10.14
C LYS A 6 15.43 -12.23 -9.83
N VAL A 7 15.29 -10.99 -10.30
CA VAL A 7 14.06 -10.21 -10.18
C VAL A 7 13.27 -10.35 -11.48
N ALA A 8 12.07 -10.92 -11.40
CA ALA A 8 11.13 -10.94 -12.52
C ALA A 8 10.16 -9.76 -12.36
N CYS A 9 10.11 -8.90 -13.35
CA CYS A 9 9.19 -7.77 -13.42
C CYS A 9 8.30 -7.85 -14.67
N LYS A 10 7.10 -7.30 -14.55
CA LYS A 10 6.15 -7.15 -15.64
C LYS A 10 5.94 -5.67 -15.88
N THR A 11 6.12 -5.24 -17.10
CA THR A 11 5.89 -3.85 -17.53
C THR A 11 4.62 -3.76 -18.37
N PHE A 12 4.07 -2.57 -18.50
CA PHE A 12 2.97 -2.29 -19.43
C PHE A 12 3.52 -2.33 -20.85
N ASP A 13 2.80 -2.99 -21.76
CA ASP A 13 3.14 -3.12 -23.18
C ASP A 13 4.55 -3.70 -23.45
N GLU A 14 5.09 -4.50 -22.51
CA GLU A 14 6.44 -5.08 -22.61
C GLU A 14 7.57 -4.06 -22.85
N ARG A 15 7.33 -2.80 -22.54
CA ARG A 15 8.33 -1.74 -22.69
C ARG A 15 9.43 -1.86 -21.64
N LYS A 16 10.60 -1.27 -21.95
CA LYS A 16 11.69 -1.12 -20.99
C LYS A 16 11.16 -0.40 -19.73
N PRO A 17 11.40 -0.91 -18.51
CA PRO A 17 10.96 -0.26 -17.30
C PRO A 17 11.73 1.06 -17.08
N GLU A 18 10.99 2.13 -16.80
CA GLU A 18 11.51 3.46 -16.51
C GLU A 18 11.33 3.85 -15.03
N GLY A 19 10.53 3.06 -14.30
CA GLY A 19 10.23 3.32 -12.89
C GLY A 19 9.38 2.23 -12.28
N ILE A 20 9.06 2.38 -10.99
CA ILE A 20 8.25 1.45 -10.23
C ILE A 20 6.94 2.15 -9.85
N CYS A 21 5.81 1.61 -10.28
CA CYS A 21 4.51 2.13 -9.87
C CYS A 21 4.19 1.77 -8.40
N GLY A 22 3.21 2.45 -7.81
CA GLY A 22 2.86 2.22 -6.40
C GLY A 22 2.47 0.77 -6.07
N SER A 23 1.71 0.09 -6.93
CA SER A 23 1.39 -1.33 -6.76
C SER A 23 2.62 -2.23 -6.94
N GLY A 24 3.55 -1.83 -7.80
CA GLY A 24 4.86 -2.46 -7.94
C GLY A 24 5.70 -2.36 -6.66
N MET A 25 5.67 -1.20 -5.98
CA MET A 25 6.35 -1.00 -4.69
C MET A 25 5.80 -1.91 -3.59
N VAL A 26 4.47 -2.10 -3.51
CA VAL A 26 3.86 -3.05 -2.57
C VAL A 26 4.37 -4.46 -2.82
N SER A 27 4.36 -4.88 -4.09
CA SER A 27 4.84 -6.20 -4.48
C SER A 27 6.34 -6.37 -4.24
N LEU A 28 7.12 -5.36 -4.58
CA LEU A 28 8.58 -5.38 -4.41
C LEU A 28 8.97 -5.51 -2.94
N LEU A 29 8.41 -4.66 -2.07
CA LEU A 29 8.72 -4.72 -0.64
C LEU A 29 8.34 -6.07 -0.02
N HIS A 30 7.19 -6.62 -0.40
CA HIS A 30 6.78 -7.96 0.03
C HIS A 30 7.80 -9.03 -0.37
N GLU A 31 8.21 -9.04 -1.64
CA GLU A 31 9.18 -10.01 -2.15
C GLU A 31 10.57 -9.82 -1.52
N MET A 32 11.03 -8.58 -1.34
CA MET A 32 12.31 -8.28 -0.68
C MET A 32 12.32 -8.77 0.77
N PHE A 33 11.21 -8.59 1.49
CA PHE A 33 11.10 -9.06 2.87
C PHE A 33 11.13 -10.59 2.94
N HIS A 34 10.36 -11.27 2.10
CA HIS A 34 10.33 -12.74 2.06
C HIS A 34 11.65 -13.36 1.57
N ALA A 35 12.38 -12.66 0.71
CA ALA A 35 13.70 -13.08 0.25
C ALA A 35 14.84 -12.73 1.22
N GLY A 36 14.55 -12.09 2.36
CA GLY A 36 15.57 -11.66 3.32
C GLY A 36 16.49 -10.56 2.82
N ILE A 37 16.03 -9.74 1.86
CA ILE A 37 16.78 -8.59 1.32
C ILE A 37 16.59 -7.36 2.19
N VAL A 38 15.43 -7.23 2.81
CA VAL A 38 15.18 -6.22 3.85
C VAL A 38 14.75 -6.90 5.15
N ASP A 39 15.09 -6.27 6.26
CA ASP A 39 14.61 -6.69 7.57
C ASP A 39 13.21 -6.10 7.89
N GLN A 40 12.68 -6.38 9.07
CA GLN A 40 11.39 -5.86 9.52
C GLN A 40 11.31 -4.34 9.56
N SER A 41 12.43 -3.65 9.72
CA SER A 41 12.49 -2.18 9.70
C SER A 41 12.57 -1.60 8.29
N GLY A 42 12.62 -2.45 7.25
CA GLY A 42 12.84 -2.04 5.86
C GLY A 42 14.29 -1.66 5.56
N THR A 43 15.24 -2.11 6.40
CA THR A 43 16.67 -1.87 6.17
C THR A 43 17.21 -2.90 5.17
N LEU A 44 17.90 -2.43 4.12
CA LEU A 44 18.58 -3.28 3.15
C LEU A 44 19.71 -4.07 3.82
N LEU A 45 19.63 -5.38 3.72
CA LEU A 45 20.65 -6.30 4.23
C LEU A 45 21.74 -6.55 3.17
N PRO A 46 23.01 -6.76 3.56
CA PRO A 46 24.07 -7.11 2.62
C PRO A 46 23.71 -8.37 1.83
N GLY A 47 23.93 -8.35 0.51
CA GLY A 47 23.62 -9.48 -0.36
C GLY A 47 23.94 -9.22 -1.83
N ALA A 48 23.83 -10.24 -2.68
CA ALA A 48 24.24 -10.17 -4.08
C ALA A 48 23.46 -9.13 -4.93
N LEU A 49 22.24 -8.78 -4.53
CA LEU A 49 21.39 -7.80 -5.22
C LEU A 49 21.47 -6.41 -4.58
N VAL A 50 22.23 -6.26 -3.49
CA VAL A 50 22.37 -4.99 -2.76
C VAL A 50 23.80 -4.47 -2.97
N GLY A 51 23.90 -3.30 -3.59
CA GLY A 51 25.12 -2.58 -3.82
C GLY A 51 25.17 -1.26 -3.06
N GLU A 52 26.13 -0.42 -3.44
CA GLU A 52 26.27 0.94 -2.93
C GLU A 52 26.48 1.91 -4.09
N ILE A 53 25.74 3.01 -4.08
CA ILE A 53 25.89 4.13 -5.03
C ILE A 53 25.92 5.41 -4.20
N ASP A 54 26.94 6.22 -4.38
CA ASP A 54 27.16 7.50 -3.67
C ASP A 54 27.02 7.37 -2.13
N GLY A 55 27.57 6.30 -1.55
CA GLY A 55 27.52 6.04 -0.11
C GLY A 55 26.15 5.56 0.42
N GLN A 56 25.19 5.28 -0.46
CA GLN A 56 23.88 4.78 -0.10
C GLN A 56 23.69 3.33 -0.56
N ARG A 57 23.12 2.49 0.30
CA ARG A 57 22.72 1.14 -0.10
C ARG A 57 21.57 1.21 -1.11
N VAL A 58 21.71 0.43 -2.16
CA VAL A 58 20.72 0.32 -3.24
C VAL A 58 20.43 -1.14 -3.54
N PHE A 59 19.19 -1.43 -3.86
CA PHE A 59 18.78 -2.71 -4.40
C PHE A 59 18.62 -2.59 -5.91
N SER A 60 19.27 -3.49 -6.66
CA SER A 60 19.26 -3.49 -8.13
C SER A 60 18.13 -4.38 -8.66
N ILE A 61 17.25 -3.80 -9.46
CA ILE A 61 16.15 -4.49 -10.14
C ILE A 61 16.58 -4.79 -11.56
N ALA A 62 17.30 -5.90 -11.74
CA ALA A 62 17.72 -6.36 -13.06
C ALA A 62 16.58 -7.12 -13.74
N CYS A 63 15.76 -6.44 -14.52
CA CYS A 63 14.64 -7.04 -15.26
C CYS A 63 15.02 -7.62 -16.62
N GLY A 64 16.28 -7.88 -16.91
CA GLY A 64 16.71 -8.51 -18.17
C GLY A 64 16.60 -7.65 -19.44
N CYS A 65 16.04 -6.46 -19.37
CA CYS A 65 15.73 -5.58 -20.51
C CYS A 65 16.40 -4.20 -20.45
N GLY A 66 17.61 -4.10 -19.91
CA GLY A 66 18.42 -2.87 -19.95
C GLY A 66 19.06 -2.49 -18.62
N ASP A 67 19.62 -1.27 -18.56
CA ASP A 67 20.23 -0.72 -17.34
C ASP A 67 19.20 -0.81 -16.21
N GLY A 68 19.52 -1.61 -15.17
CA GLY A 68 18.59 -1.96 -14.11
C GLY A 68 18.09 -0.73 -13.36
N LEU A 69 16.80 -0.74 -13.04
CA LEU A 69 16.28 0.18 -12.04
C LEU A 69 16.93 -0.11 -10.69
N VAL A 70 17.19 0.93 -9.92
CA VAL A 70 17.65 0.81 -8.54
C VAL A 70 16.64 1.46 -7.61
N ILE A 71 16.55 0.95 -6.40
CA ILE A 71 15.82 1.58 -5.31
C ILE A 71 16.78 1.75 -4.14
N ASN A 72 16.87 2.95 -3.58
CA ASN A 72 17.74 3.24 -2.46
C ASN A 72 17.04 3.07 -1.11
N GLN A 73 17.85 3.07 -0.04
CA GLN A 73 17.34 2.90 1.33
C GLN A 73 16.32 3.98 1.73
N ALA A 74 16.50 5.22 1.31
CA ALA A 74 15.61 6.33 1.66
C ALA A 74 14.24 6.17 0.99
N GLU A 75 14.19 5.70 -0.25
CA GLU A 75 12.95 5.42 -0.98
C GLU A 75 12.16 4.28 -0.31
N ILE A 76 12.85 3.22 0.12
CA ILE A 76 12.23 2.14 0.89
C ILE A 76 11.65 2.69 2.20
N GLN A 77 12.40 3.50 2.95
CA GLN A 77 11.93 4.09 4.20
C GLN A 77 10.72 5.02 4.00
N ASN A 78 10.68 5.78 2.92
CA ASN A 78 9.53 6.60 2.58
C ASN A 78 8.29 5.75 2.27
N PHE A 79 8.47 4.62 1.57
CA PHE A 79 7.39 3.69 1.32
C PHE A 79 6.91 3.00 2.60
N MET A 80 7.82 2.63 3.51
CA MET A 80 7.49 2.09 4.84
C MET A 80 6.60 3.04 5.64
N LYS A 81 6.89 4.34 5.62
CA LYS A 81 6.03 5.36 6.24
C LYS A 81 4.66 5.45 5.59
N SER A 82 4.60 5.34 4.26
CA SER A 82 3.34 5.37 3.51
C SER A 82 2.43 4.18 3.84
N LYS A 83 3.01 2.96 3.91
CA LYS A 83 2.26 1.77 4.32
C LYS A 83 1.79 1.87 5.76
N ALA A 84 2.64 2.39 6.66
CA ALA A 84 2.30 2.60 8.06
C ALA A 84 1.14 3.58 8.22
N ALA A 85 1.17 4.71 7.50
CA ALA A 85 0.10 5.69 7.53
C ALA A 85 -1.24 5.10 7.07
N MET A 86 -1.23 4.29 6.00
CA MET A 86 -2.44 3.63 5.51
C MET A 86 -3.05 2.70 6.56
N PHE A 87 -2.25 1.81 7.14
CA PHE A 87 -2.75 0.89 8.17
C PHE A 87 -3.23 1.62 9.42
N THR A 88 -2.44 2.55 9.92
CA THR A 88 -2.79 3.32 11.13
C THR A 88 -4.07 4.14 10.93
N LEU A 89 -4.25 4.74 9.74
CA LEU A 89 -5.47 5.48 9.41
C LEU A 89 -6.70 4.55 9.49
N LEU A 90 -6.63 3.37 8.90
CA LEU A 90 -7.72 2.40 8.98
C LEU A 90 -8.01 1.97 10.41
N LEU A 91 -6.97 1.70 11.21
CA LEU A 91 -7.09 1.28 12.59
C LEU A 91 -7.74 2.36 13.48
N VAL A 92 -7.23 3.59 13.42
CA VAL A 92 -7.74 4.70 14.23
C VAL A 92 -9.15 5.09 13.79
N LEU A 93 -9.43 5.04 12.48
CA LEU A 93 -10.76 5.35 11.96
C LEU A 93 -11.80 4.34 12.44
N THR A 94 -11.54 3.04 12.33
CA THR A 94 -12.47 2.00 12.79
C THR A 94 -12.71 2.07 14.30
N ARG A 95 -11.66 2.24 15.08
CA ARG A 95 -11.77 2.43 16.54
C ARG A 95 -12.59 3.67 16.89
N SER A 96 -12.42 4.77 16.15
CA SER A 96 -13.12 6.04 16.44
C SER A 96 -14.64 5.94 16.27
N VAL A 97 -15.11 4.98 15.49
CA VAL A 97 -16.54 4.70 15.31
C VAL A 97 -16.99 3.42 16.04
N GLY A 98 -16.12 2.84 16.88
CA GLY A 98 -16.44 1.71 17.74
C GLY A 98 -16.61 0.37 17.03
N ILE A 99 -15.96 0.17 15.87
CA ILE A 99 -15.96 -1.09 15.12
C ILE A 99 -14.56 -1.69 15.05
N SER A 100 -14.50 -3.01 14.88
CA SER A 100 -13.27 -3.76 14.64
C SER A 100 -13.07 -4.04 13.13
N PHE A 101 -11.89 -4.50 12.76
CA PHE A 101 -11.65 -4.94 11.37
C PHE A 101 -12.52 -6.14 10.98
N GLY A 102 -12.91 -7.00 11.93
CA GLY A 102 -13.80 -8.14 11.70
C GLY A 102 -15.26 -7.77 11.41
N ASP A 103 -15.68 -6.56 11.81
CA ASP A 103 -17.03 -6.06 11.51
C ASP A 103 -17.17 -5.60 10.06
N ILE A 104 -16.04 -5.34 9.36
CA ILE A 104 -16.02 -4.88 7.97
C ILE A 104 -16.43 -6.03 7.04
N LYS A 105 -17.54 -5.86 6.35
CA LYS A 105 -18.09 -6.87 5.42
C LYS A 105 -17.59 -6.69 3.99
N GLN A 106 -17.32 -5.46 3.58
CA GLN A 106 -16.80 -5.14 2.25
C GLN A 106 -15.89 -3.92 2.30
N VAL A 107 -14.83 -3.96 1.49
CA VAL A 107 -13.87 -2.87 1.30
C VAL A 107 -13.86 -2.52 -0.19
N TYR A 108 -14.32 -1.34 -0.52
CA TYR A 108 -14.28 -0.83 -1.88
C TYR A 108 -13.01 -0.02 -2.11
N VAL A 109 -12.25 -0.42 -3.12
CA VAL A 109 -10.98 0.24 -3.45
C VAL A 109 -11.06 0.84 -4.85
N SER A 110 -10.83 2.14 -4.96
CA SER A 110 -10.90 2.84 -6.23
C SER A 110 -9.55 3.45 -6.63
N GLY A 111 -9.46 3.83 -7.91
CA GLY A 111 -8.26 4.42 -8.48
C GLY A 111 -7.24 3.41 -9.00
N ALA A 112 -6.26 3.88 -9.75
CA ALA A 112 -5.26 3.02 -10.41
C ALA A 112 -4.42 2.23 -9.41
N LEU A 113 -4.03 2.83 -8.28
CA LEU A 113 -3.30 2.14 -7.23
C LEU A 113 -4.13 0.99 -6.65
N GLY A 114 -5.38 1.26 -6.30
CA GLY A 114 -6.27 0.27 -5.68
C GLY A 114 -6.57 -0.92 -6.59
N THR A 115 -6.71 -0.70 -7.89
CA THR A 115 -6.95 -1.79 -8.86
C THR A 115 -5.70 -2.61 -9.16
N GLY A 116 -4.51 -2.04 -8.98
CA GLY A 116 -3.23 -2.70 -9.27
C GLY A 116 -2.57 -3.40 -8.08
N ILE A 117 -3.00 -3.12 -6.85
CA ILE A 117 -2.43 -3.75 -5.64
C ILE A 117 -2.87 -5.22 -5.56
N ASN A 118 -1.92 -6.09 -5.24
CA ASN A 118 -2.22 -7.45 -4.79
C ASN A 118 -2.58 -7.42 -3.30
N PRO A 119 -3.84 -7.76 -2.91
CA PRO A 119 -4.28 -7.67 -1.52
C PRO A 119 -3.46 -8.53 -0.56
N ALA A 120 -3.10 -9.75 -0.97
CA ALA A 120 -2.32 -10.65 -0.12
C ALA A 120 -0.92 -10.08 0.20
N LYS A 121 -0.27 -9.45 -0.79
CA LYS A 121 1.01 -8.79 -0.59
C LYS A 121 0.90 -7.53 0.28
N ALA A 122 -0.18 -6.76 0.12
CA ALA A 122 -0.44 -5.61 0.96
C ALA A 122 -0.69 -5.98 2.43
N VAL A 123 -1.42 -7.07 2.67
CA VAL A 123 -1.58 -7.68 4.01
C VAL A 123 -0.23 -8.18 4.52
N GLY A 124 0.54 -8.90 3.69
CA GLY A 124 1.85 -9.47 4.07
C GLY A 124 2.87 -8.45 4.54
N ILE A 125 2.83 -7.22 4.01
CA ILE A 125 3.68 -6.13 4.50
C ILE A 125 3.04 -5.30 5.62
N GLY A 126 1.81 -5.60 6.04
CA GLY A 126 1.07 -4.85 7.05
C GLY A 126 0.60 -3.47 6.58
N MET A 127 0.30 -3.32 5.30
CA MET A 127 -0.34 -2.13 4.73
C MET A 127 -1.86 -2.17 4.89
N LEU A 128 -2.43 -3.37 4.85
CA LEU A 128 -3.85 -3.65 5.08
C LEU A 128 -4.02 -4.61 6.26
N PRO A 129 -5.16 -4.56 6.96
CA PRO A 129 -5.55 -5.62 7.89
C PRO A 129 -5.64 -6.97 7.20
N ALA A 130 -5.60 -8.05 7.98
CA ALA A 130 -5.69 -9.42 7.47
C ALA A 130 -7.10 -9.78 6.96
N TRP A 131 -7.65 -8.92 6.13
CA TRP A 131 -8.94 -9.15 5.48
C TRP A 131 -8.86 -10.26 4.44
N PRO A 132 -9.90 -11.10 4.35
CA PRO A 132 -10.02 -12.04 3.25
C PRO A 132 -10.06 -11.29 1.90
N PRO A 133 -9.33 -11.74 0.87
CA PRO A 133 -9.32 -11.07 -0.43
C PRO A 133 -10.71 -10.89 -1.05
N GLU A 134 -11.64 -11.76 -0.70
CA GLU A 134 -13.02 -11.79 -1.22
C GLU A 134 -13.84 -10.57 -0.83
N ILE A 135 -13.52 -9.92 0.30
CA ILE A 135 -14.24 -8.71 0.72
C ILE A 135 -13.69 -7.44 0.06
N ILE A 136 -12.51 -7.50 -0.55
CA ILE A 136 -11.87 -6.37 -1.21
C ILE A 136 -12.36 -6.29 -2.66
N LYS A 137 -13.11 -5.23 -2.97
CA LYS A 137 -13.77 -5.03 -4.28
C LYS A 137 -13.17 -3.84 -5.01
N PRO A 138 -12.42 -4.05 -6.10
CA PRO A 138 -11.92 -2.95 -6.92
C PRO A 138 -13.08 -2.30 -7.69
N LEU A 139 -13.18 -0.97 -7.63
CA LEU A 139 -14.18 -0.17 -8.34
C LEU A 139 -13.65 0.50 -9.62
N GLY A 140 -12.36 0.35 -9.91
CA GLY A 140 -11.74 1.07 -11.03
C GLY A 140 -11.68 2.58 -10.78
N ASN A 141 -11.92 3.38 -11.79
CA ASN A 141 -11.91 4.84 -11.69
C ASN A 141 -13.29 5.39 -11.27
N SER A 142 -13.58 5.36 -9.97
CA SER A 142 -14.87 5.80 -9.43
C SER A 142 -15.09 7.32 -9.61
N SER A 143 -14.04 8.14 -9.64
CA SER A 143 -14.16 9.58 -9.89
C SER A 143 -14.67 9.86 -11.31
N LEU A 144 -14.11 9.17 -12.30
CA LEU A 144 -14.59 9.27 -13.68
C LEU A 144 -16.01 8.74 -13.82
N LEU A 145 -16.33 7.63 -13.14
CA LEU A 145 -17.69 7.07 -13.16
C LEU A 145 -18.69 8.07 -12.56
N GLY A 146 -18.38 8.67 -11.41
CA GLY A 146 -19.23 9.69 -10.78
C GLY A 146 -19.44 10.90 -11.67
N ALA A 147 -18.38 11.44 -12.31
CA ALA A 147 -18.49 12.54 -13.25
C ALA A 147 -19.40 12.20 -14.45
N ARG A 148 -19.29 10.97 -15.00
CA ARG A 148 -20.18 10.53 -16.08
C ARG A 148 -21.64 10.41 -15.64
N MET A 149 -21.89 9.93 -14.42
CA MET A 149 -23.25 9.85 -13.87
C MET A 149 -23.87 11.24 -13.74
N LEU A 150 -23.12 12.22 -13.24
CA LEU A 150 -23.57 13.60 -13.12
C LEU A 150 -23.87 14.27 -14.47
N LEU A 151 -23.07 13.96 -15.50
CA LEU A 151 -23.33 14.46 -16.87
C LEU A 151 -24.57 13.84 -17.51
N ALA A 152 -24.98 12.65 -17.03
CA ALA A 152 -26.13 11.94 -17.55
C ALA A 152 -27.45 12.27 -16.81
N ASP A 153 -27.37 12.77 -15.57
CA ASP A 153 -28.52 13.00 -14.70
C ASP A 153 -28.24 14.13 -13.70
N ASP A 154 -28.82 15.30 -13.97
CA ASP A 154 -28.68 16.50 -13.13
C ASP A 154 -29.32 16.36 -11.74
N ASP A 155 -30.30 15.47 -11.56
CA ASP A 155 -30.93 15.24 -10.26
C ASP A 155 -30.01 14.56 -9.24
N LEU A 156 -28.93 13.94 -9.70
CA LEU A 156 -27.88 13.38 -8.83
C LEU A 156 -27.13 14.44 -8.01
N ILE A 157 -27.14 15.69 -8.44
CA ILE A 157 -26.51 16.81 -7.70
C ILE A 157 -27.12 16.90 -6.29
N LYS A 158 -28.46 16.85 -6.19
CA LYS A 158 -29.16 16.88 -4.89
C LYS A 158 -28.80 15.67 -4.00
N THR A 159 -28.57 14.51 -4.62
CA THR A 159 -28.15 13.31 -3.91
C THR A 159 -26.75 13.46 -3.34
N ILE A 160 -25.84 14.10 -4.12
CA ILE A 160 -24.47 14.37 -3.67
C ILE A 160 -24.47 15.34 -2.50
N ASP A 161 -25.23 16.45 -2.58
CA ASP A 161 -25.34 17.43 -1.49
C ASP A 161 -25.82 16.74 -0.19
N ALA A 162 -26.85 15.90 -0.28
CA ALA A 162 -27.35 15.14 0.84
C ALA A 162 -26.34 14.11 1.42
N VAL A 163 -25.40 13.62 0.60
CA VAL A 163 -24.28 12.76 1.05
C VAL A 163 -23.19 13.58 1.72
N VAL A 164 -22.81 14.71 1.11
CA VAL A 164 -21.78 15.62 1.64
C VAL A 164 -22.14 16.11 3.02
N ASP A 165 -23.41 16.46 3.26
CA ASP A 165 -23.92 16.90 4.56
C ASP A 165 -23.79 15.86 5.68
N LYS A 166 -23.60 14.60 5.32
CA LYS A 166 -23.41 13.48 6.29
C LYS A 166 -21.93 13.15 6.55
N ILE A 167 -21.01 13.73 5.78
CA ILE A 167 -19.58 13.43 5.92
C ILE A 167 -19.03 14.16 7.12
N THR A 168 -18.44 13.39 8.05
CA THR A 168 -17.66 13.95 9.15
C THR A 168 -16.18 13.75 8.86
N TYR A 169 -15.43 14.84 8.80
CA TYR A 169 -13.99 14.80 8.59
C TYR A 169 -13.26 14.64 9.93
N LYS A 170 -12.29 13.72 9.97
CA LYS A 170 -11.42 13.50 11.14
C LYS A 170 -9.97 13.83 10.78
N HIS A 171 -9.38 14.77 11.49
CA HIS A 171 -7.96 15.10 11.39
C HIS A 171 -7.12 14.08 12.15
N MET A 172 -6.38 13.24 11.43
CA MET A 172 -5.58 12.18 12.06
C MET A 172 -4.33 12.69 12.77
N HIS A 173 -3.78 13.84 12.33
CA HIS A 173 -2.62 14.43 13.00
C HIS A 173 -2.92 14.99 14.41
N ASP A 174 -4.20 15.26 14.71
CA ASP A 174 -4.65 15.71 16.03
C ASP A 174 -5.00 14.52 16.95
N ASP A 175 -4.98 13.30 16.43
CA ASP A 175 -5.33 12.11 17.19
C ASP A 175 -4.08 11.53 17.89
N PRO A 176 -4.02 11.52 19.23
CA PRO A 176 -2.84 11.03 19.96
C PRO A 176 -2.62 9.52 19.75
N GLU A 177 -3.66 8.75 19.43
CA GLU A 177 -3.56 7.33 19.13
C GLU A 177 -2.87 7.09 17.80
N PHE A 178 -3.07 7.98 16.81
CA PHE A 178 -2.46 7.85 15.51
C PHE A 178 -0.93 7.75 15.57
N MET A 179 -0.27 8.68 16.27
CA MET A 179 1.19 8.66 16.39
C MET A 179 1.70 7.45 17.16
N LYS A 180 0.98 7.01 18.18
CA LYS A 180 1.32 5.83 18.97
C LYS A 180 1.31 4.56 18.10
N GLU A 181 0.24 4.34 17.34
CA GLU A 181 0.09 3.16 16.49
C GLU A 181 0.97 3.23 15.24
N PHE A 182 1.22 4.44 14.72
CA PHE A 182 2.07 4.65 13.55
C PHE A 182 3.49 4.12 13.76
N LEU A 183 4.08 4.32 14.95
CA LEU A 183 5.43 3.84 15.26
C LEU A 183 5.55 2.32 15.15
N GLY A 184 4.53 1.58 15.57
CA GLY A 184 4.47 0.13 15.44
C GLY A 184 4.24 -0.32 13.99
N SER A 185 3.46 0.47 13.26
CA SER A 185 3.08 0.19 11.88
C SER A 185 4.22 0.39 10.87
N VAL A 186 5.31 1.09 11.22
CA VAL A 186 6.48 1.25 10.33
C VAL A 186 7.21 -0.07 10.10
N PHE A 187 7.03 -1.08 10.95
CA PHE A 187 7.66 -2.39 10.80
C PHE A 187 6.86 -3.31 9.87
N ILE A 188 7.50 -4.34 9.31
CA ILE A 188 6.89 -5.37 8.47
C ILE A 188 6.65 -6.64 9.29
N PRO A 189 5.41 -7.14 9.37
CA PRO A 189 4.16 -6.46 9.00
C PRO A 189 3.78 -5.39 10.02
N HIS A 190 4.14 -5.55 11.30
CA HIS A 190 3.88 -4.66 12.43
C HIS A 190 4.70 -5.13 13.63
N THR A 191 5.02 -4.23 14.60
CA THR A 191 5.68 -4.65 15.86
C THR A 191 4.82 -5.59 16.70
N ASN A 192 3.50 -5.46 16.61
CA ASN A 192 2.53 -6.39 17.19
C ASN A 192 1.63 -6.96 16.06
N PRO A 193 1.94 -8.13 15.48
CA PRO A 193 1.15 -8.69 14.38
C PRO A 193 -0.30 -9.02 14.72
N GLU A 194 -0.64 -9.19 16.00
CA GLU A 194 -2.02 -9.48 16.43
C GLU A 194 -3.01 -8.36 16.06
N ILE A 195 -2.52 -7.11 16.00
CA ILE A 195 -3.35 -5.96 15.65
C ILE A 195 -3.84 -5.97 14.19
N LEU A 196 -3.21 -6.78 13.34
CA LEU A 196 -3.61 -6.96 11.95
C LEU A 196 -4.81 -7.89 11.79
N LYS A 197 -5.11 -8.71 12.80
CA LYS A 197 -6.18 -9.70 12.72
C LYS A 197 -7.54 -9.04 12.57
N ALA A 198 -8.36 -9.57 11.69
CA ALA A 198 -9.74 -9.19 11.46
C ALA A 198 -10.69 -10.05 12.30
N GLU A 199 -10.39 -10.16 13.60
CA GLU A 199 -11.24 -10.87 14.59
C GLU A 199 -12.26 -9.93 15.19
#